data_fed912b7a4498eaf389277ee2bddb031
#
_entry.id   fed912b7a4498eaf389277ee2bddb031
#
_cell.length_a   1.000
_cell.length_b   1.000
_cell.length_c   1.000
_cell.angle_alpha   90.00
_cell.angle_beta   90.00
_cell.angle_gamma   90.00
#
_symmetry.space_group_name_H-M   'P 1'
#
loop_
_entity.id
_entity.type
_entity.pdbx_description
1 polymer ?
#
loop_
_entity_poly.entity_id
_entity_poly.type
_entity_poly.pdbx_seq_one_letter_code
_entity_poly.pdbx_strand_id
1 'polypeptide(L)'
;MVTKTEETELHRLEIQVDNGGGGAWEYLCLVRKLKVRRSDKVLKHGLSILNDSKKRSNLGPEEWTLYEQVAVAAMDCQCLDVAKDCIKVLQKRFPESKRVGRLEGMLLESKGSWAEAEKAYSSLLEENPFDQVVLKRRVAMAKAQGNMSGAIEWLNKYLETFMADHDAWRELAEIYVSLQMYKQAAYCYEELILSQPTLPLYHLAYAEVLYTLGGLENLQTAKKYYASTIDLTGGKNTRALFGICLCTSAIGQLTKGRNKEEKESPELHSLAATALEKIYKQRAPTKLPLLNSALKGLKI
;
A
#
# COMPACT_ATOMS: atom_id res chain seq x y z
N MET A 1 2.63 11.38 6.51
CA MET A 1 1.82 12.06 5.47
C MET A 1 2.53 13.34 5.08
N VAL A 2 2.68 13.58 3.77
CA VAL A 2 3.24 14.85 3.26
C VAL A 2 2.20 15.94 3.51
N THR A 3 2.62 17.08 4.06
CA THR A 3 1.74 18.21 4.30
C THR A 3 1.46 18.97 3.00
N LYS A 4 0.32 19.64 2.90
CA LYS A 4 -0.06 20.43 1.72
C LYS A 4 0.96 21.53 1.39
N THR A 5 1.63 22.09 2.41
CA THR A 5 2.72 23.05 2.26
C THR A 5 3.97 22.44 1.67
N GLU A 6 4.36 21.22 2.11
CA GLU A 6 5.52 20.49 1.58
C GLU A 6 5.31 20.06 0.12
N GLU A 7 4.10 19.65 -0.25
CA GLU A 7 3.76 19.35 -1.66
C GLU A 7 3.86 20.61 -2.54
N THR A 8 3.39 21.75 -2.05
CA THR A 8 3.45 23.03 -2.79
C THR A 8 4.91 23.47 -3.00
N GLU A 9 5.75 23.31 -1.98
CA GLU A 9 7.17 23.64 -2.06
C GLU A 9 7.91 22.70 -3.01
N LEU A 10 7.63 21.39 -2.93
CA LEU A 10 8.18 20.41 -3.87
C LEU A 10 7.85 20.77 -5.32
N HIS A 11 6.60 21.10 -5.60
CA HIS A 11 6.16 21.50 -6.94
C HIS A 11 6.82 22.81 -7.42
N ARG A 12 6.97 23.79 -6.53
CA ARG A 12 7.67 25.04 -6.83
C ARG A 12 9.14 24.78 -7.22
N LEU A 13 9.88 24.01 -6.42
CA LEU A 13 11.26 23.65 -6.70
C LEU A 13 11.38 22.84 -7.97
N GLU A 14 10.45 21.92 -8.21
CA GLU A 14 10.39 21.10 -9.42
C GLU A 14 10.32 21.96 -10.69
N ILE A 15 9.42 22.94 -10.73
CA ILE A 15 9.29 23.89 -11.85
C ILE A 15 10.57 24.76 -11.99
N GLN A 16 11.11 25.24 -10.87
CA GLN A 16 12.32 26.06 -10.86
C GLN A 16 13.50 25.30 -11.48
N VAL A 17 13.72 24.07 -11.09
CA VAL A 17 14.85 23.24 -11.56
C VAL A 17 14.66 22.81 -13.01
N ASP A 18 13.44 22.48 -13.41
CA ASP A 18 13.13 22.11 -14.81
C ASP A 18 13.37 23.27 -15.78
N ASN A 19 13.14 24.51 -15.33
CA ASN A 19 13.40 25.74 -16.09
C ASN A 19 14.86 26.22 -16.01
N GLY A 20 15.76 25.44 -15.42
CA GLY A 20 17.18 25.80 -15.28
C GLY A 20 17.49 26.85 -14.20
N GLY A 21 16.57 27.11 -13.30
CA GLY A 21 16.65 28.17 -12.28
C GLY A 21 17.47 27.83 -11.03
N GLY A 22 18.33 26.81 -11.05
CA GLY A 22 19.08 26.40 -9.85
C GLY A 22 18.22 25.69 -8.79
N GLY A 23 18.85 25.30 -7.64
CA GLY A 23 18.11 24.62 -6.57
C GLY A 23 17.97 23.11 -6.74
N ALA A 24 18.75 22.51 -7.65
CA ALA A 24 18.70 21.08 -7.94
C ALA A 24 19.02 20.23 -6.69
N TRP A 25 19.97 20.67 -5.88
CA TRP A 25 20.33 19.96 -4.65
C TRP A 25 19.21 20.03 -3.61
N GLU A 26 18.65 21.20 -3.39
CA GLU A 26 17.52 21.44 -2.48
C GLU A 26 16.30 20.58 -2.87
N TYR A 27 16.03 20.52 -4.19
CA TYR A 27 14.98 19.65 -4.72
C TYR A 27 15.21 18.18 -4.39
N LEU A 28 16.45 17.68 -4.65
CA LEU A 28 16.80 16.28 -4.37
C LEU A 28 16.74 15.94 -2.88
N CYS A 29 17.15 16.87 -2.01
CA CYS A 29 17.01 16.74 -0.55
C CYS A 29 15.54 16.68 -0.12
N LEU A 30 14.67 17.52 -0.71
CA LEU A 30 13.25 17.54 -0.39
C LEU A 30 12.54 16.26 -0.85
N VAL A 31 12.83 15.78 -2.08
CA VAL A 31 12.32 14.48 -2.59
C VAL A 31 12.67 13.34 -1.63
N ARG A 32 13.91 13.31 -1.14
CA ARG A 32 14.39 12.30 -0.18
C ARG A 32 13.71 12.44 1.18
N LYS A 33 13.59 13.67 1.70
CA LYS A 33 12.92 13.97 2.99
C LYS A 33 11.46 13.52 2.96
N LEU A 34 10.75 13.83 1.90
CA LEU A 34 9.33 13.49 1.73
C LEU A 34 9.09 12.03 1.33
N LYS A 35 10.16 11.29 1.02
CA LYS A 35 10.09 9.89 0.54
C LYS A 35 9.19 9.71 -0.68
N VAL A 36 9.12 10.73 -1.54
CA VAL A 36 8.33 10.66 -2.78
C VAL A 36 9.18 10.13 -3.93
N ARG A 37 8.54 9.37 -4.82
CA ARG A 37 9.20 8.84 -6.01
C ARG A 37 9.07 9.84 -7.17
N ARG A 38 10.22 10.31 -7.67
CA ARG A 38 10.38 11.22 -8.82
C ARG A 38 11.61 10.79 -9.62
N SER A 39 11.67 9.51 -9.97
CA SER A 39 12.90 8.84 -10.42
C SER A 39 13.51 9.50 -11.66
N ASP A 40 12.72 9.87 -12.67
CA ASP A 40 13.20 10.54 -13.88
C ASP A 40 13.91 11.86 -13.57
N LYS A 41 13.30 12.68 -12.70
CA LYS A 41 13.86 13.99 -12.32
C LYS A 41 15.06 13.84 -11.39
N VAL A 42 15.01 12.89 -10.47
CA VAL A 42 16.14 12.57 -9.59
C VAL A 42 17.34 12.12 -10.42
N LEU A 43 17.12 11.25 -11.40
CA LEU A 43 18.17 10.78 -12.30
C LEU A 43 18.77 11.95 -13.10
N LYS A 44 17.94 12.76 -13.78
CA LYS A 44 18.36 13.90 -14.58
C LYS A 44 19.19 14.91 -13.78
N HIS A 45 18.63 15.39 -12.67
CA HIS A 45 19.26 16.45 -11.87
C HIS A 45 20.40 15.92 -11.01
N GLY A 46 20.30 14.69 -10.50
CA GLY A 46 21.37 14.03 -9.77
C GLY A 46 22.62 13.82 -10.63
N LEU A 47 22.46 13.32 -11.86
CA LEU A 47 23.57 13.18 -12.80
C LEU A 47 24.19 14.53 -13.19
N SER A 48 23.39 15.60 -13.32
CA SER A 48 23.92 16.94 -13.61
C SER A 48 24.85 17.46 -12.52
N ILE A 49 24.63 17.04 -11.26
CA ILE A 49 25.49 17.38 -10.13
C ILE A 49 26.72 16.45 -10.08
N LEU A 50 26.50 15.13 -10.21
CA LEU A 50 27.58 14.14 -10.11
C LEU A 50 28.62 14.25 -11.22
N ASN A 51 28.21 14.66 -12.44
CA ASN A 51 29.09 14.86 -13.58
C ASN A 51 29.87 16.18 -13.52
N ASP A 52 29.44 17.14 -12.70
CA ASP A 52 30.15 18.42 -12.50
C ASP A 52 31.05 18.30 -11.26
N SER A 53 32.35 18.23 -11.47
CA SER A 53 33.35 18.05 -10.41
C SER A 53 33.28 19.15 -9.33
N LYS A 54 32.96 20.41 -9.71
CA LYS A 54 32.84 21.51 -8.75
C LYS A 54 31.58 21.40 -7.91
N LYS A 55 30.44 21.08 -8.53
CA LYS A 55 29.17 20.90 -7.82
C LYS A 55 29.25 19.70 -6.88
N ARG A 56 29.86 18.61 -7.33
CA ARG A 56 30.04 17.39 -6.56
C ARG A 56 30.92 17.62 -5.32
N SER A 57 32.08 18.27 -5.49
CA SER A 57 32.98 18.53 -4.36
C SER A 57 32.37 19.44 -3.30
N ASN A 58 31.44 20.31 -3.66
CA ASN A 58 30.76 21.19 -2.71
C ASN A 58 29.74 20.44 -1.81
N LEU A 59 29.35 19.21 -2.17
CA LEU A 59 28.42 18.41 -1.36
C LEU A 59 29.11 17.80 -0.11
N GLY A 60 30.43 17.69 -0.11
CA GLY A 60 31.15 17.01 0.97
C GLY A 60 30.63 15.59 1.22
N PRO A 61 30.26 15.22 2.47
CA PRO A 61 29.78 13.87 2.78
C PRO A 61 28.48 13.49 2.11
N GLU A 62 27.66 14.46 1.73
CA GLU A 62 26.35 14.24 1.08
C GLU A 62 26.48 13.69 -0.36
N GLU A 63 27.67 13.76 -0.93
CA GLU A 63 27.98 13.16 -2.24
C GLU A 63 27.60 11.68 -2.27
N TRP A 64 27.90 10.93 -1.21
CA TRP A 64 27.64 9.49 -1.12
C TRP A 64 26.14 9.19 -1.05
N THR A 65 25.39 10.02 -0.35
CA THR A 65 23.93 9.93 -0.30
C THR A 65 23.32 10.24 -1.67
N LEU A 66 23.90 11.17 -2.43
CA LEU A 66 23.45 11.45 -3.78
C LEU A 66 23.71 10.27 -4.74
N TYR A 67 24.90 9.64 -4.67
CA TYR A 67 25.18 8.44 -5.46
C TYR A 67 24.16 7.32 -5.21
N GLU A 68 23.79 7.10 -3.96
CA GLU A 68 22.77 6.12 -3.59
C GLU A 68 21.39 6.51 -4.17
N GLN A 69 20.98 7.78 -4.00
CA GLN A 69 19.71 8.27 -4.52
C GLN A 69 19.63 8.15 -6.05
N VAL A 70 20.71 8.48 -6.75
CA VAL A 70 20.81 8.36 -8.22
C VAL A 70 20.81 6.88 -8.63
N ALA A 71 21.52 6.00 -7.92
CA ALA A 71 21.51 4.57 -8.21
C ALA A 71 20.10 3.98 -8.14
N VAL A 72 19.34 4.31 -7.10
CA VAL A 72 17.94 3.86 -6.94
C VAL A 72 17.06 4.43 -8.07
N ALA A 73 17.19 5.72 -8.37
CA ALA A 73 16.42 6.34 -9.44
C ALA A 73 16.77 5.75 -10.82
N ALA A 74 18.05 5.44 -11.06
CA ALA A 74 18.50 4.81 -12.29
C ALA A 74 17.94 3.38 -12.46
N MET A 75 17.84 2.61 -11.39
CA MET A 75 17.16 1.30 -11.40
C MET A 75 15.68 1.44 -11.74
N ASP A 76 14.98 2.41 -11.16
CA ASP A 76 13.57 2.69 -11.45
C ASP A 76 13.35 3.08 -12.94
N CYS A 77 14.28 3.85 -13.51
CA CYS A 77 14.24 4.28 -14.92
C CYS A 77 14.84 3.25 -15.90
N GLN A 78 15.22 2.06 -15.42
CA GLN A 78 15.89 1.01 -16.22
C GLN A 78 17.24 1.44 -16.86
N CYS A 79 17.87 2.48 -16.31
CA CYS A 79 19.20 2.93 -16.69
C CYS A 79 20.27 2.14 -15.91
N LEU A 80 20.33 0.83 -16.11
CA LEU A 80 21.09 -0.10 -15.26
C LEU A 80 22.60 0.12 -15.29
N ASP A 81 23.18 0.64 -16.38
CA ASP A 81 24.60 0.95 -16.45
C ASP A 81 24.94 2.11 -15.51
N VAL A 82 24.12 3.16 -15.48
CA VAL A 82 24.28 4.29 -14.56
C VAL A 82 24.19 3.82 -13.11
N ALA A 83 23.19 2.99 -12.80
CA ALA A 83 23.05 2.40 -11.46
C ALA A 83 24.30 1.61 -11.06
N LYS A 84 24.81 0.76 -11.96
CA LYS A 84 26.03 -0.05 -11.75
C LYS A 84 27.26 0.83 -11.49
N ASP A 85 27.42 1.92 -12.22
CA ASP A 85 28.58 2.81 -12.04
C ASP A 85 28.50 3.57 -10.71
N CYS A 86 27.32 4.06 -10.34
CA CYS A 86 27.10 4.66 -9.02
C CYS A 86 27.41 3.67 -7.88
N ILE A 87 26.93 2.44 -7.99
CA ILE A 87 27.19 1.39 -6.97
C ILE A 87 28.67 1.05 -6.90
N LYS A 88 29.39 0.93 -8.02
CA LYS A 88 30.84 0.69 -8.03
C LYS A 88 31.63 1.80 -7.29
N VAL A 89 31.21 3.07 -7.45
CA VAL A 89 31.82 4.19 -6.73
C VAL A 89 31.60 4.03 -5.23
N LEU A 90 30.38 3.68 -4.82
CA LEU A 90 30.04 3.42 -3.41
C LEU A 90 30.80 2.23 -2.84
N GLN A 91 30.93 1.12 -3.58
CA GLN A 91 31.69 -0.07 -3.20
C GLN A 91 33.17 0.24 -2.93
N LYS A 92 33.80 1.01 -3.82
CA LYS A 92 35.20 1.42 -3.63
C LYS A 92 35.40 2.25 -2.37
N ARG A 93 34.42 3.05 -2.00
CA ARG A 93 34.49 3.91 -0.81
C ARG A 93 34.10 3.17 0.47
N PHE A 94 33.13 2.28 0.39
CA PHE A 94 32.53 1.56 1.52
C PHE A 94 32.41 0.06 1.21
N PRO A 95 33.52 -0.69 1.12
CA PRO A 95 33.53 -2.07 0.64
C PRO A 95 32.71 -3.04 1.51
N GLU A 96 32.61 -2.79 2.83
CA GLU A 96 31.90 -3.66 3.77
C GLU A 96 30.52 -3.12 4.19
N SER A 97 30.02 -2.13 3.45
CA SER A 97 28.75 -1.50 3.82
C SER A 97 27.55 -2.36 3.42
N LYS A 98 26.79 -2.82 4.40
CA LYS A 98 25.49 -3.52 4.18
C LYS A 98 24.52 -2.70 3.36
N ARG A 99 24.61 -1.36 3.47
CA ARG A 99 23.78 -0.44 2.69
C ARG A 99 24.11 -0.51 1.20
N VAL A 100 25.39 -0.65 0.86
CA VAL A 100 25.84 -0.86 -0.52
C VAL A 100 25.46 -2.25 -1.00
N GLY A 101 25.63 -3.29 -0.18
CA GLY A 101 25.18 -4.65 -0.51
C GLY A 101 23.68 -4.73 -0.82
N ARG A 102 22.82 -3.96 -0.14
CA ARG A 102 21.41 -3.86 -0.49
C ARG A 102 21.19 -3.27 -1.89
N LEU A 103 21.96 -2.24 -2.28
CA LEU A 103 21.86 -1.65 -3.63
C LEU A 103 22.31 -2.65 -4.70
N GLU A 104 23.28 -3.49 -4.42
CA GLU A 104 23.70 -4.58 -5.32
C GLU A 104 22.57 -5.59 -5.54
N GLY A 105 21.94 -6.05 -4.44
CA GLY A 105 20.77 -6.91 -4.52
C GLY A 105 19.64 -6.28 -5.34
N MET A 106 19.35 -4.99 -5.12
CA MET A 106 18.35 -4.24 -5.90
C MET A 106 18.71 -4.13 -7.39
N LEU A 107 19.99 -3.95 -7.72
CA LEU A 107 20.44 -3.92 -9.11
C LEU A 107 20.25 -5.28 -9.78
N LEU A 108 20.54 -6.39 -9.06
CA LEU A 108 20.31 -7.75 -9.57
C LEU A 108 18.82 -8.03 -9.79
N GLU A 109 17.95 -7.58 -8.86
CA GLU A 109 16.49 -7.62 -9.08
C GLU A 109 16.08 -6.87 -10.34
N SER A 110 16.58 -5.63 -10.51
CA SER A 110 16.22 -4.78 -11.65
C SER A 110 16.68 -5.37 -12.99
N LYS A 111 17.70 -6.24 -12.98
CA LYS A 111 18.16 -7.03 -14.13
C LYS A 111 17.35 -8.30 -14.35
N GLY A 112 16.50 -8.71 -13.40
CA GLY A 112 15.84 -10.01 -13.43
C GLY A 112 16.75 -11.18 -13.07
N SER A 113 17.95 -10.93 -12.52
CA SER A 113 18.89 -11.95 -12.04
C SER A 113 18.48 -12.47 -10.66
N TRP A 114 17.29 -13.09 -10.60
CA TRP A 114 16.63 -13.46 -9.34
C TRP A 114 17.46 -14.37 -8.43
N ALA A 115 18.15 -15.36 -8.99
CA ALA A 115 18.98 -16.29 -8.22
C ALA A 115 20.21 -15.60 -7.59
N GLU A 116 20.79 -14.62 -8.28
CA GLU A 116 21.92 -13.86 -7.77
C GLU A 116 21.46 -12.86 -6.71
N ALA A 117 20.31 -12.19 -6.92
CA ALA A 117 19.69 -11.31 -5.95
C ALA A 117 19.34 -12.08 -4.66
N GLU A 118 18.79 -13.27 -4.78
CA GLU A 118 18.50 -14.19 -3.67
C GLU A 118 19.74 -14.48 -2.82
N LYS A 119 20.85 -14.83 -3.47
CA LYS A 119 22.14 -15.10 -2.78
C LYS A 119 22.65 -13.85 -2.06
N ALA A 120 22.61 -12.69 -2.73
CA ALA A 120 23.05 -11.42 -2.14
C ALA A 120 22.24 -11.08 -0.88
N TYR A 121 20.93 -11.21 -0.94
CA TYR A 121 20.06 -10.96 0.22
C TYR A 121 20.21 -12.01 1.32
N SER A 122 20.43 -13.27 0.98
CA SER A 122 20.69 -14.33 1.96
C SER A 122 21.95 -14.04 2.76
N SER A 123 23.05 -13.66 2.10
CA SER A 123 24.29 -13.29 2.76
C SER A 123 24.11 -12.09 3.73
N LEU A 124 23.32 -11.08 3.33
CA LEU A 124 23.00 -9.95 4.20
C LEU A 124 22.16 -10.37 5.43
N LEU A 125 21.25 -11.33 5.27
CA LEU A 125 20.43 -11.85 6.37
C LEU A 125 21.20 -12.82 7.28
N GLU A 126 22.22 -13.51 6.80
CA GLU A 126 23.13 -14.30 7.64
C GLU A 126 23.86 -13.40 8.64
N GLU A 127 24.29 -12.21 8.20
CA GLU A 127 24.94 -11.24 9.07
C GLU A 127 23.95 -10.47 9.97
N ASN A 128 22.75 -10.16 9.46
CA ASN A 128 21.70 -9.47 10.20
C ASN A 128 20.32 -10.06 9.85
N PRO A 129 19.85 -11.08 10.60
CA PRO A 129 18.58 -11.76 10.35
C PRO A 129 17.34 -10.85 10.44
N PHE A 130 17.47 -9.69 11.11
CA PHE A 130 16.40 -8.73 11.33
C PHE A 130 16.52 -7.47 10.45
N ASP A 131 17.20 -7.58 9.29
CA ASP A 131 17.25 -6.47 8.35
C ASP A 131 15.89 -6.26 7.69
N GLN A 132 15.16 -5.28 8.22
CA GLN A 132 13.80 -4.95 7.77
C GLN A 132 13.72 -4.68 6.27
N VAL A 133 14.71 -3.98 5.71
CA VAL A 133 14.73 -3.60 4.29
C VAL A 133 14.92 -4.85 3.43
N VAL A 134 15.86 -5.72 3.80
CA VAL A 134 16.14 -6.95 3.05
C VAL A 134 14.95 -7.91 3.11
N LEU A 135 14.32 -8.08 4.27
CA LEU A 135 13.11 -8.91 4.40
C LEU A 135 11.97 -8.39 3.49
N LYS A 136 11.72 -7.08 3.48
CA LYS A 136 10.72 -6.48 2.58
C LYS A 136 11.11 -6.63 1.10
N ARG A 137 12.39 -6.59 0.76
CA ARG A 137 12.85 -6.85 -0.62
C ARG A 137 12.59 -8.30 -1.05
N ARG A 138 12.74 -9.27 -0.12
CA ARG A 138 12.39 -10.68 -0.39
C ARG A 138 10.91 -10.86 -0.72
N VAL A 139 10.03 -10.16 0.01
CA VAL A 139 8.59 -10.12 -0.32
C VAL A 139 8.36 -9.55 -1.71
N ALA A 140 8.95 -8.39 -2.01
CA ALA A 140 8.81 -7.72 -3.29
C ALA A 140 9.31 -8.59 -4.45
N MET A 141 10.44 -9.27 -4.27
CA MET A 141 11.03 -10.18 -5.25
C MET A 141 10.13 -11.39 -5.52
N ALA A 142 9.57 -12.02 -4.47
CA ALA A 142 8.63 -13.14 -4.62
C ALA A 142 7.37 -12.69 -5.39
N LYS A 143 6.83 -11.51 -5.10
CA LYS A 143 5.70 -10.94 -5.83
C LYS A 143 6.02 -10.67 -7.30
N ALA A 144 7.20 -10.11 -7.59
CA ALA A 144 7.64 -9.82 -8.95
C ALA A 144 7.77 -11.10 -9.81
N GLN A 145 8.12 -12.21 -9.18
CA GLN A 145 8.17 -13.54 -9.81
C GLN A 145 6.81 -14.24 -9.90
N GLY A 146 5.73 -13.63 -9.38
CA GLY A 146 4.42 -14.28 -9.30
C GLY A 146 4.33 -15.38 -8.23
N ASN A 147 5.36 -15.55 -7.41
CA ASN A 147 5.40 -16.54 -6.33
C ASN A 147 4.68 -16.00 -5.09
N MET A 148 3.35 -16.07 -5.10
CA MET A 148 2.54 -15.56 -3.99
C MET A 148 2.70 -16.38 -2.71
N SER A 149 2.95 -17.69 -2.81
CA SER A 149 3.24 -18.53 -1.64
C SER A 149 4.53 -18.09 -0.94
N GLY A 150 5.59 -17.82 -1.69
CA GLY A 150 6.83 -17.29 -1.15
C GLY A 150 6.67 -15.88 -0.56
N ALA A 151 5.82 -15.03 -1.17
CA ALA A 151 5.51 -13.71 -0.62
C ALA A 151 4.80 -13.80 0.74
N ILE A 152 3.85 -14.73 0.90
CA ILE A 152 3.16 -15.02 2.17
C ILE A 152 4.16 -15.51 3.22
N GLU A 153 5.05 -16.45 2.87
CA GLU A 153 6.05 -16.97 3.79
C GLU A 153 6.97 -15.86 4.32
N TRP A 154 7.49 -15.01 3.42
CA TRP A 154 8.35 -13.89 3.80
C TRP A 154 7.61 -12.82 4.61
N LEU A 155 6.33 -12.54 4.30
CA LEU A 155 5.52 -11.61 5.10
C LEU A 155 5.25 -12.15 6.51
N ASN A 156 4.92 -13.43 6.64
CA ASN A 156 4.74 -14.05 7.95
C ASN A 156 6.02 -13.98 8.77
N LYS A 157 7.16 -14.39 8.20
CA LYS A 157 8.48 -14.28 8.87
C LYS A 157 8.82 -12.84 9.25
N TYR A 158 8.48 -11.89 8.40
CA TYR A 158 8.66 -10.47 8.70
C TYR A 158 7.79 -10.03 9.89
N LEU A 159 6.52 -10.40 9.90
CA LEU A 159 5.56 -10.02 10.92
C LEU A 159 5.81 -10.69 12.28
N GLU A 160 6.47 -11.86 12.33
CA GLU A 160 6.93 -12.46 13.58
C GLU A 160 7.85 -11.51 14.38
N THR A 161 8.62 -10.68 13.69
CA THR A 161 9.54 -9.72 14.31
C THR A 161 8.96 -8.31 14.35
N PHE A 162 8.26 -7.90 13.30
CA PHE A 162 7.77 -6.53 13.09
C PHE A 162 6.24 -6.46 13.11
N MET A 163 5.62 -7.02 14.15
CA MET A 163 4.15 -7.10 14.30
C MET A 163 3.44 -5.74 14.20
N ALA A 164 4.10 -4.64 14.55
CA ALA A 164 3.52 -3.30 14.50
C ALA A 164 3.49 -2.68 13.09
N ASP A 165 3.97 -3.38 12.07
CA ASP A 165 3.96 -2.88 10.69
C ASP A 165 2.60 -3.12 10.02
N HIS A 166 1.71 -2.12 10.10
CA HIS A 166 0.36 -2.18 9.52
C HIS A 166 0.37 -2.32 8.00
N ASP A 167 1.39 -1.78 7.31
CA ASP A 167 1.49 -1.92 5.85
C ASP A 167 1.78 -3.37 5.46
N ALA A 168 2.57 -4.10 6.25
CA ALA A 168 2.83 -5.51 6.02
C ALA A 168 1.58 -6.39 6.28
N TRP A 169 0.83 -6.11 7.33
CA TRP A 169 -0.46 -6.78 7.59
C TRP A 169 -1.45 -6.55 6.46
N ARG A 170 -1.54 -5.30 5.97
CA ARG A 170 -2.41 -4.96 4.84
C ARG A 170 -1.99 -5.69 3.57
N GLU A 171 -0.69 -5.70 3.26
CA GLU A 171 -0.16 -6.39 2.08
C GLU A 171 -0.46 -7.89 2.15
N LEU A 172 -0.30 -8.53 3.32
CA LEU A 172 -0.64 -9.94 3.54
C LEU A 172 -2.13 -10.20 3.34
N ALA A 173 -3.00 -9.33 3.90
CA ALA A 173 -4.45 -9.42 3.72
C ALA A 173 -4.85 -9.33 2.24
N GLU A 174 -4.27 -8.37 1.50
CA GLU A 174 -4.54 -8.19 0.06
C GLU A 174 -4.10 -9.41 -0.77
N ILE A 175 -2.96 -10.03 -0.44
CA ILE A 175 -2.53 -11.29 -1.08
C ILE A 175 -3.52 -12.41 -0.77
N TYR A 176 -3.92 -12.59 0.49
CA TYR A 176 -4.90 -13.62 0.86
C TYR A 176 -6.25 -13.42 0.16
N VAL A 177 -6.73 -12.18 0.04
CA VAL A 177 -7.96 -11.87 -0.71
C VAL A 177 -7.80 -12.24 -2.18
N SER A 178 -6.67 -11.92 -2.81
CA SER A 178 -6.40 -12.24 -4.22
C SER A 178 -6.38 -13.74 -4.49
N LEU A 179 -5.98 -14.53 -3.51
CA LEU A 179 -5.96 -15.99 -3.55
C LEU A 179 -7.26 -16.63 -3.02
N GLN A 180 -8.29 -15.85 -2.72
CA GLN A 180 -9.55 -16.30 -2.14
C GLN A 180 -9.42 -17.02 -0.78
N MET A 181 -8.33 -16.76 -0.07
CA MET A 181 -8.06 -17.27 1.28
C MET A 181 -8.71 -16.37 2.32
N TYR A 182 -10.03 -16.26 2.28
CA TYR A 182 -10.80 -15.25 3.03
C TYR A 182 -10.70 -15.40 4.56
N LYS A 183 -10.53 -16.61 5.09
CA LYS A 183 -10.35 -16.80 6.54
C LYS A 183 -9.05 -16.17 7.04
N GLN A 184 -7.96 -16.37 6.32
CA GLN A 184 -6.66 -15.79 6.64
C GLN A 184 -6.67 -14.27 6.44
N ALA A 185 -7.33 -13.79 5.39
CA ALA A 185 -7.54 -12.36 5.17
C ALA A 185 -8.31 -11.70 6.32
N ALA A 186 -9.37 -12.35 6.81
CA ALA A 186 -10.15 -11.88 7.96
C ALA A 186 -9.27 -11.68 9.18
N TYR A 187 -8.44 -12.67 9.52
CA TYR A 187 -7.49 -12.57 10.64
C TYR A 187 -6.55 -11.35 10.49
N CYS A 188 -5.98 -11.13 9.31
CA CYS A 188 -5.12 -9.98 9.09
C CYS A 188 -5.86 -8.64 9.28
N TYR A 189 -7.12 -8.55 8.85
CA TYR A 189 -7.92 -7.34 9.06
C TYR A 189 -8.33 -7.15 10.52
N GLU A 190 -8.52 -8.22 11.30
CA GLU A 190 -8.73 -8.14 12.75
C GLU A 190 -7.53 -7.52 13.44
N GLU A 191 -6.30 -7.96 13.12
CA GLU A 191 -5.05 -7.36 13.63
C GLU A 191 -4.94 -5.87 13.27
N LEU A 192 -5.30 -5.51 12.03
CA LEU A 192 -5.30 -4.11 11.58
C LEU A 192 -6.33 -3.26 12.34
N ILE A 193 -7.52 -3.78 12.61
CA ILE A 193 -8.57 -3.07 13.37
C ILE A 193 -8.15 -2.91 14.83
N LEU A 194 -7.57 -3.95 15.45
CA LEU A 194 -7.08 -3.89 16.82
C LEU A 194 -6.00 -2.80 16.97
N SER A 195 -5.12 -2.66 16.01
CA SER A 195 -4.04 -1.69 16.04
C SER A 195 -4.46 -0.27 15.63
N GLN A 196 -5.45 -0.14 14.72
CA GLN A 196 -5.94 1.14 14.21
C GLN A 196 -7.48 1.16 14.13
N PRO A 197 -8.19 1.21 15.26
CA PRO A 197 -9.65 1.05 15.33
C PRO A 197 -10.43 2.21 14.71
N THR A 198 -9.80 3.34 14.46
CA THR A 198 -10.45 4.53 13.86
C THR A 198 -10.32 4.62 12.35
N LEU A 199 -9.65 3.65 11.71
CA LEU A 199 -9.44 3.68 10.26
C LEU A 199 -10.59 2.97 9.52
N PRO A 200 -11.51 3.71 8.84
CA PRO A 200 -12.72 3.12 8.24
C PRO A 200 -12.43 2.07 7.16
N LEU A 201 -11.26 2.17 6.51
CA LEU A 201 -10.86 1.26 5.43
C LEU A 201 -10.75 -0.19 5.93
N TYR A 202 -10.20 -0.39 7.13
CA TYR A 202 -10.02 -1.74 7.68
C TYR A 202 -11.34 -2.36 8.08
N HIS A 203 -12.24 -1.57 8.69
CA HIS A 203 -13.60 -2.02 8.99
C HIS A 203 -14.37 -2.42 7.74
N LEU A 204 -14.27 -1.61 6.68
CA LEU A 204 -14.91 -1.90 5.39
C LEU A 204 -14.38 -3.20 4.79
N ALA A 205 -13.05 -3.34 4.69
CA ALA A 205 -12.42 -4.51 4.07
C ALA A 205 -12.72 -5.80 4.86
N TYR A 206 -12.70 -5.73 6.19
CA TYR A 206 -13.08 -6.85 7.04
C TYR A 206 -14.54 -7.27 6.83
N ALA A 207 -15.45 -6.29 6.80
CA ALA A 207 -16.87 -6.57 6.53
C ALA A 207 -17.09 -7.21 5.16
N GLU A 208 -16.38 -6.76 4.13
CA GLU A 208 -16.45 -7.32 2.76
C GLU A 208 -15.94 -8.77 2.72
N VAL A 209 -14.86 -9.08 3.43
CA VAL A 209 -14.32 -10.44 3.56
C VAL A 209 -15.30 -11.35 4.29
N LEU A 210 -15.87 -10.91 5.42
CA LEU A 210 -16.88 -11.67 6.18
C LEU A 210 -18.14 -11.90 5.36
N TYR A 211 -18.61 -10.89 4.61
CA TYR A 211 -19.74 -11.05 3.71
C TYR A 211 -19.45 -12.13 2.64
N THR A 212 -18.25 -12.15 2.11
CA THR A 212 -17.84 -13.15 1.09
C THR A 212 -17.71 -14.56 1.68
N LEU A 213 -17.25 -14.70 2.92
CA LEU A 213 -17.24 -15.98 3.65
C LEU A 213 -18.66 -16.54 3.84
N GLY A 214 -19.65 -15.68 3.99
CA GLY A 214 -21.05 -16.08 4.14
C GLY A 214 -21.35 -16.74 5.48
N GLY A 215 -22.56 -17.30 5.60
CA GLY A 215 -23.07 -17.86 6.85
C GLY A 215 -23.64 -16.78 7.77
N LEU A 216 -24.60 -17.17 8.62
CA LEU A 216 -25.38 -16.23 9.43
C LEU A 216 -24.50 -15.39 10.37
N GLU A 217 -23.59 -16.02 11.07
CA GLU A 217 -22.68 -15.36 12.03
C GLU A 217 -21.77 -14.34 11.36
N ASN A 218 -21.13 -14.72 10.23
CA ASN A 218 -20.28 -13.82 9.48
C ASN A 218 -21.06 -12.63 8.91
N LEU A 219 -22.28 -12.86 8.39
CA LEU A 219 -23.13 -11.79 7.85
C LEU A 219 -23.60 -10.82 8.96
N GLN A 220 -23.93 -11.32 10.15
CA GLN A 220 -24.26 -10.48 11.30
C GLN A 220 -23.07 -9.65 11.75
N THR A 221 -21.88 -10.23 11.77
CA THR A 221 -20.63 -9.53 12.09
C THR A 221 -20.28 -8.52 11.01
N ALA A 222 -20.33 -8.90 9.73
CA ALA A 222 -20.11 -7.98 8.61
C ALA A 222 -21.01 -6.75 8.69
N LYS A 223 -22.29 -6.93 8.99
CA LYS A 223 -23.24 -5.83 9.18
C LYS A 223 -22.78 -4.84 10.26
N LYS A 224 -22.27 -5.34 11.40
CA LYS A 224 -21.74 -4.48 12.48
C LYS A 224 -20.55 -3.63 12.00
N TYR A 225 -19.62 -4.24 11.26
CA TYR A 225 -18.43 -3.53 10.75
C TYR A 225 -18.75 -2.57 9.59
N TYR A 226 -19.75 -2.87 8.76
CA TYR A 226 -20.29 -1.88 7.82
C TYR A 226 -20.91 -0.68 8.55
N ALA A 227 -21.67 -0.91 9.62
CA ALA A 227 -22.23 0.16 10.44
C ALA A 227 -21.11 1.02 11.07
N SER A 228 -20.07 0.39 11.65
CA SER A 228 -18.90 1.11 12.16
C SER A 228 -18.21 1.95 11.07
N THR A 229 -18.11 1.44 9.85
CA THR A 229 -17.56 2.19 8.71
C THR A 229 -18.42 3.42 8.39
N ILE A 230 -19.75 3.30 8.44
CA ILE A 230 -20.69 4.39 8.20
C ILE A 230 -20.51 5.46 9.27
N ASP A 231 -20.42 5.08 10.55
CA ASP A 231 -20.22 6.00 11.67
C ASP A 231 -18.89 6.74 11.56
N LEU A 232 -17.79 6.03 11.33
CA LEU A 232 -16.45 6.61 11.17
C LEU A 232 -16.33 7.56 9.95
N THR A 233 -17.18 7.38 8.94
CA THR A 233 -17.19 8.22 7.73
C THR A 233 -18.31 9.26 7.70
N GLY A 234 -19.06 9.42 8.79
CA GLY A 234 -20.19 10.35 8.88
C GLY A 234 -21.26 10.10 7.82
N GLY A 235 -21.57 8.84 7.55
CA GLY A 235 -22.60 8.42 6.61
C GLY A 235 -22.25 8.54 5.12
N LYS A 236 -21.00 8.85 4.77
CA LYS A 236 -20.59 9.16 3.38
C LYS A 236 -20.07 7.97 2.59
N ASN A 237 -19.86 6.82 3.23
CA ASN A 237 -19.30 5.65 2.56
C ASN A 237 -20.41 4.85 1.85
N THR A 238 -20.51 5.02 0.54
CA THR A 238 -21.52 4.33 -0.28
C THR A 238 -21.33 2.82 -0.32
N ARG A 239 -20.09 2.30 -0.27
CA ARG A 239 -19.82 0.84 -0.25
C ARG A 239 -20.38 0.22 1.03
N ALA A 240 -20.17 0.87 2.18
CA ALA A 240 -20.69 0.39 3.46
C ALA A 240 -22.22 0.42 3.50
N LEU A 241 -22.87 1.46 2.94
CA LEU A 241 -24.33 1.53 2.83
C LEU A 241 -24.89 0.39 1.96
N PHE A 242 -24.26 0.09 0.83
CA PHE A 242 -24.62 -1.08 0.02
C PHE A 242 -24.39 -2.38 0.79
N GLY A 243 -23.26 -2.49 1.51
CA GLY A 243 -22.95 -3.64 2.35
C GLY A 243 -24.05 -3.95 3.38
N ILE A 244 -24.60 -2.93 4.04
CA ILE A 244 -25.76 -3.07 4.93
C ILE A 244 -26.96 -3.66 4.17
N CYS A 245 -27.30 -3.11 3.01
CA CYS A 245 -28.43 -3.63 2.21
C CYS A 245 -28.23 -5.09 1.79
N LEU A 246 -27.01 -5.46 1.40
CA LEU A 246 -26.65 -6.82 1.01
C LEU A 246 -26.71 -7.78 2.19
N CYS A 247 -26.10 -7.41 3.34
CA CYS A 247 -26.13 -8.24 4.55
C CYS A 247 -27.55 -8.46 5.06
N THR A 248 -28.37 -7.42 5.15
CA THR A 248 -29.74 -7.53 5.63
C THR A 248 -30.58 -8.41 4.71
N SER A 249 -30.42 -8.30 3.39
CA SER A 249 -31.09 -9.18 2.42
C SER A 249 -30.65 -10.64 2.58
N ALA A 250 -29.34 -10.88 2.67
CA ALA A 250 -28.78 -12.24 2.82
C ALA A 250 -29.21 -12.90 4.14
N ILE A 251 -29.18 -12.16 5.25
CA ILE A 251 -29.62 -12.64 6.56
C ILE A 251 -31.11 -12.99 6.49
N GLY A 252 -31.95 -12.11 5.91
CA GLY A 252 -33.38 -12.37 5.74
C GLY A 252 -33.67 -13.62 4.90
N GLN A 253 -32.86 -13.92 3.88
CA GLN A 253 -32.99 -15.15 3.11
C GLN A 253 -32.64 -16.39 3.94
N LEU A 254 -31.57 -16.34 4.75
CA LEU A 254 -31.14 -17.45 5.60
C LEU A 254 -32.06 -17.71 6.80
N THR A 255 -32.78 -16.68 7.25
CA THR A 255 -33.71 -16.77 8.40
C THR A 255 -35.17 -16.98 8.01
N LYS A 256 -35.46 -17.13 6.71
CA LYS A 256 -36.81 -17.48 6.24
C LYS A 256 -37.27 -18.80 6.86
N GLY A 257 -38.33 -18.72 7.68
CA GLY A 257 -38.89 -19.90 8.36
C GLY A 257 -38.42 -20.10 9.82
N ARG A 258 -37.54 -19.25 10.36
CA ARG A 258 -37.15 -19.24 11.76
C ARG A 258 -38.02 -18.30 12.64
N ASN A 259 -37.94 -18.45 13.95
CA ASN A 259 -38.75 -17.69 14.91
C ASN A 259 -38.54 -16.19 14.83
N LYS A 260 -39.58 -15.40 15.24
CA LYS A 260 -39.61 -13.92 15.14
C LYS A 260 -38.43 -13.20 15.80
N GLU A 261 -37.78 -13.79 16.81
CA GLU A 261 -36.66 -13.21 17.55
C GLU A 261 -35.37 -13.12 16.73
N GLU A 262 -35.23 -13.95 15.68
CA GLU A 262 -34.09 -13.92 14.77
C GLU A 262 -34.34 -13.05 13.52
N LYS A 263 -35.55 -12.50 13.35
CA LYS A 263 -35.88 -11.62 12.23
C LYS A 263 -35.28 -10.24 12.45
N GLU A 264 -34.39 -9.87 11.55
CA GLU A 264 -33.81 -8.52 11.53
C GLU A 264 -34.88 -7.43 11.36
N SER A 265 -34.64 -6.31 12.07
CA SER A 265 -35.42 -5.09 11.89
C SER A 265 -35.23 -4.56 10.44
N PRO A 266 -36.31 -4.40 9.66
CA PRO A 266 -36.25 -3.85 8.31
C PRO A 266 -35.83 -2.37 8.28
N GLU A 267 -35.72 -1.73 9.46
CA GLU A 267 -35.39 -0.31 9.60
C GLU A 267 -34.00 0.01 9.08
N LEU A 268 -32.97 -0.81 9.41
CA LEU A 268 -31.59 -0.53 9.00
C LEU A 268 -31.41 -0.60 7.49
N HIS A 269 -32.08 -1.57 6.82
CA HIS A 269 -32.11 -1.64 5.35
C HIS A 269 -32.73 -0.40 4.74
N SER A 270 -33.88 0.03 5.26
CA SER A 270 -34.61 1.21 4.77
C SER A 270 -33.81 2.49 4.95
N LEU A 271 -33.14 2.66 6.11
CA LEU A 271 -32.28 3.80 6.38
C LEU A 271 -31.08 3.86 5.41
N ALA A 272 -30.41 2.73 5.20
CA ALA A 272 -29.28 2.65 4.27
C ALA A 272 -29.71 2.93 2.82
N ALA A 273 -30.84 2.38 2.39
CA ALA A 273 -31.40 2.62 1.05
C ALA A 273 -31.76 4.11 0.85
N THR A 274 -32.42 4.74 1.83
CA THR A 274 -32.76 6.17 1.80
C THR A 274 -31.51 7.05 1.74
N ALA A 275 -30.46 6.70 2.51
CA ALA A 275 -29.18 7.41 2.47
C ALA A 275 -28.50 7.30 1.09
N LEU A 276 -28.50 6.10 0.49
CA LEU A 276 -28.00 5.89 -0.87
C LEU A 276 -28.75 6.71 -1.91
N GLU A 277 -30.09 6.70 -1.86
CA GLU A 277 -30.90 7.52 -2.78
C GLU A 277 -30.57 9.00 -2.67
N LYS A 278 -30.41 9.52 -1.45
CA LYS A 278 -30.02 10.93 -1.21
C LYS A 278 -28.66 11.25 -1.83
N ILE A 279 -27.66 10.39 -1.65
CA ILE A 279 -26.33 10.58 -2.23
C ILE A 279 -26.37 10.54 -3.76
N TYR A 280 -27.12 9.58 -4.34
CA TYR A 280 -27.22 9.46 -5.79
C TYR A 280 -27.98 10.61 -6.43
N LYS A 281 -29.04 11.12 -5.79
CA LYS A 281 -29.76 12.34 -6.24
C LYS A 281 -28.82 13.53 -6.36
N GLN A 282 -27.85 13.65 -5.44
CA GLN A 282 -26.91 14.78 -5.42
C GLN A 282 -25.72 14.61 -6.37
N ARG A 283 -25.16 13.38 -6.46
CA ARG A 283 -23.89 13.15 -7.14
C ARG A 283 -23.99 12.46 -8.50
N ALA A 284 -25.03 11.67 -8.72
CA ALA A 284 -25.22 10.86 -9.94
C ALA A 284 -26.70 10.66 -10.26
N PRO A 285 -27.48 11.72 -10.52
CA PRO A 285 -28.93 11.63 -10.72
C PRO A 285 -29.33 10.71 -11.88
N THR A 286 -28.52 10.64 -12.92
CA THR A 286 -28.75 9.76 -14.08
C THR A 286 -28.70 8.27 -13.75
N LYS A 287 -28.01 7.88 -12.66
CA LYS A 287 -27.90 6.48 -12.21
C LYS A 287 -28.94 6.10 -11.15
N LEU A 288 -29.79 7.03 -10.73
CA LEU A 288 -30.80 6.79 -9.70
C LEU A 288 -31.82 5.69 -10.09
N PRO A 289 -32.30 5.59 -11.33
CA PRO A 289 -33.21 4.51 -11.72
C PRO A 289 -32.58 3.12 -11.58
N LEU A 290 -31.28 2.98 -11.91
CA LEU A 290 -30.53 1.73 -11.75
C LEU A 290 -30.38 1.35 -10.28
N LEU A 291 -30.06 2.33 -9.43
CA LEU A 291 -29.99 2.14 -7.98
C LEU A 291 -31.33 1.62 -7.43
N ASN A 292 -32.45 2.28 -7.79
CA ASN A 292 -33.79 1.90 -7.32
C ASN A 292 -34.15 0.49 -7.77
N SER A 293 -33.81 0.11 -9.01
CA SER A 293 -34.00 -1.25 -9.50
C SER A 293 -33.19 -2.28 -8.69
N ALA A 294 -31.92 -1.99 -8.42
CA ALA A 294 -31.06 -2.88 -7.63
C ALA A 294 -31.57 -3.04 -6.18
N LEU A 295 -31.97 -1.94 -5.52
CA LEU A 295 -32.51 -1.97 -4.16
C LEU A 295 -33.85 -2.70 -4.07
N LYS A 296 -34.70 -2.62 -5.12
CA LYS A 296 -35.95 -3.40 -5.18
C LYS A 296 -35.69 -4.91 -5.23
N GLY A 297 -34.64 -5.33 -5.94
CA GLY A 297 -34.21 -6.74 -5.99
C GLY A 297 -33.68 -7.28 -4.67
N LEU A 298 -33.22 -6.39 -3.77
CA LEU A 298 -32.70 -6.73 -2.43
C LEU A 298 -33.78 -6.69 -1.33
N LYS A 299 -35.01 -6.22 -1.63
CA LYS A 299 -36.11 -6.22 -0.66
C LYS A 299 -36.55 -7.65 -0.41
N ILE A 300 -36.65 -8.01 0.88
CA ILE A 300 -37.08 -9.30 1.41
C ILE A 300 -38.59 -9.36 1.47
#